data_40989376cf800469e2e8d028f472a3e0
#
_entry.id   40989376cf800469e2e8d028f472a3e0
#
_cell.length_a   1.000
_cell.length_b   1.000
_cell.length_c   1.000
_cell.angle_alpha   90.00
_cell.angle_beta   90.00
_cell.angle_gamma   90.00
#
_symmetry.space_group_name_H-M   'P 1'
#
loop_
_entity.id
_entity.type
_entity.pdbx_description
1 polymer ?
#
loop_
_entity_poly.entity_id
_entity_poly.type
_entity_poly.pdbx_seq_one_letter_code
_entity_poly.pdbx_strand_id
1 'polypeptide(L)'
;MKNIGKFRFWLIILILCQVSPDLSAQESSRIKVMSWNIRLDTENDGPSQWKYRKDALCNEVILQSPDVLGVQEALHNQMKDMRKQLKGYRSLGVARDDGKKAGEYSAIFYNRKRMKAIRSGTFWLSETPDIPGSRGWDAACNRVVTWAEFREKSSGKHFVMFNTHFDHMGDTARVESAILIISKAGSIAGKLPVILTGDLNVTDKHRAYRILTYPENEVVLSDTRVRAGAEIKGPDFTFVGFDPEFVPTQLIDYIFATWDFNVISNHILDFRQNIPYFSDHLPVISVLEFK
;
A
#
# COMPACT_ATOMS: atom_id res chain seq x y z
N MET A 1 59.94 -48.66 43.09
CA MET A 1 59.76 -47.24 42.78
C MET A 1 58.52 -47.14 41.84
N LYS A 2 57.38 -46.56 42.35
CA LYS A 2 56.09 -46.56 41.67
C LYS A 2 55.94 -45.30 40.82
N ASN A 3 55.71 -45.44 39.52
CA ASN A 3 55.35 -44.33 38.62
C ASN A 3 53.85 -44.00 38.78
N ILE A 4 53.57 -42.75 39.17
CA ILE A 4 52.21 -42.23 39.28
C ILE A 4 51.91 -41.48 37.96
N GLY A 5 51.05 -42.07 37.11
CA GLY A 5 50.55 -41.45 35.86
C GLY A 5 49.57 -40.30 36.18
N LYS A 6 49.88 -39.11 35.65
CA LYS A 6 48.99 -37.93 35.72
C LYS A 6 47.92 -38.03 34.64
N PHE A 7 46.66 -38.31 35.03
CA PHE A 7 45.47 -38.15 34.17
C PHE A 7 45.14 -36.66 34.04
N ARG A 8 45.22 -36.12 32.83
CA ARG A 8 44.72 -34.79 32.47
C ARG A 8 43.29 -34.91 32.03
N PHE A 9 42.32 -34.45 32.83
CA PHE A 9 40.94 -34.25 32.45
C PHE A 9 40.86 -33.03 31.52
N TRP A 10 40.44 -33.22 30.26
CA TRP A 10 40.04 -32.16 29.36
C TRP A 10 38.53 -31.91 29.58
N LEU A 11 38.20 -30.75 30.13
CA LEU A 11 36.85 -30.28 30.26
C LEU A 11 36.42 -29.67 28.90
N ILE A 12 35.61 -30.41 28.12
CA ILE A 12 35.02 -29.90 26.90
C ILE A 12 33.80 -29.07 27.33
N ILE A 13 33.92 -27.75 27.29
CA ILE A 13 32.77 -26.83 27.45
C ILE A 13 32.03 -26.81 26.15
N LEU A 14 30.89 -27.53 26.06
CA LEU A 14 29.92 -27.38 24.99
C LEU A 14 29.18 -26.05 25.20
N ILE A 15 29.57 -25.01 24.45
CA ILE A 15 28.75 -23.79 24.30
C ILE A 15 27.57 -24.13 23.42
N LEU A 16 26.41 -24.42 24.02
CA LEU A 16 25.14 -24.46 23.34
C LEU A 16 24.79 -23.01 22.95
N CYS A 17 25.05 -22.63 21.69
CA CYS A 17 24.43 -21.47 21.10
C CYS A 17 22.91 -21.72 21.06
N GLN A 18 22.20 -21.19 22.03
CA GLN A 18 20.75 -21.05 21.95
C GLN A 18 20.48 -19.98 20.89
N VAL A 19 20.25 -20.42 19.66
CA VAL A 19 19.67 -19.57 18.62
C VAL A 19 18.24 -19.29 19.05
N SER A 20 17.97 -18.06 19.48
CA SER A 20 16.63 -17.62 19.87
C SER A 20 15.70 -17.73 18.66
N PRO A 21 14.69 -18.60 18.67
CA PRO A 21 13.77 -18.74 17.52
C PRO A 21 12.83 -17.54 17.35
N ASP A 22 12.77 -16.64 18.33
CA ASP A 22 11.77 -15.55 18.38
C ASP A 22 11.98 -14.42 17.37
N LEU A 23 13.22 -14.04 17.03
CA LEU A 23 13.44 -12.91 16.12
C LEU A 23 13.03 -13.22 14.67
N SER A 24 13.27 -14.42 14.19
CA SER A 24 12.92 -14.81 12.82
C SER A 24 11.42 -15.04 12.63
N ALA A 25 10.72 -15.52 13.67
CA ALA A 25 9.28 -15.69 13.67
C ALA A 25 8.54 -14.34 13.73
N GLN A 26 9.07 -13.36 14.45
CA GLN A 26 8.50 -12.01 14.56
C GLN A 26 8.67 -11.21 13.26
N GLU A 27 9.79 -11.32 12.54
CA GLU A 27 9.93 -10.73 11.20
C GLU A 27 9.03 -11.41 10.16
N SER A 28 8.71 -12.68 10.31
CA SER A 28 7.86 -13.42 9.37
C SER A 28 6.39 -13.01 9.43
N SER A 29 5.92 -12.43 10.54
CA SER A 29 4.54 -11.98 10.72
C SER A 29 4.28 -10.53 10.25
N ARG A 30 5.30 -9.81 9.83
CA ARG A 30 5.21 -8.41 9.41
C ARG A 30 5.01 -8.26 7.92
N ILE A 31 4.19 -7.27 7.55
CA ILE A 31 3.93 -6.86 6.18
C ILE A 31 4.26 -5.38 6.03
N LYS A 32 5.11 -5.04 5.07
CA LYS A 32 5.35 -3.66 4.66
C LYS A 32 4.41 -3.30 3.53
N VAL A 33 3.52 -2.36 3.79
CA VAL A 33 2.51 -1.84 2.86
C VAL A 33 2.93 -0.45 2.41
N MET A 34 2.80 -0.16 1.11
CA MET A 34 3.06 1.15 0.54
C MET A 34 1.86 1.60 -0.30
N SER A 35 1.49 2.87 -0.20
CA SER A 35 0.53 3.55 -1.09
C SER A 35 1.22 4.70 -1.77
N TRP A 36 1.09 4.83 -3.09
CA TRP A 36 1.72 5.92 -3.83
C TRP A 36 0.92 6.30 -5.08
N ASN A 37 0.35 7.49 -5.09
CA ASN A 37 -0.07 8.12 -6.33
C ASN A 37 1.20 8.49 -7.12
N ILE A 38 1.41 7.85 -8.28
CA ILE A 38 2.63 8.00 -9.07
C ILE A 38 2.54 9.07 -10.14
N ARG A 39 1.45 9.82 -10.17
CA ARG A 39 1.10 10.80 -11.19
C ARG A 39 1.09 10.22 -12.60
N LEU A 40 0.03 10.41 -13.33
CA LEU A 40 -0.12 9.96 -14.71
C LEU A 40 0.96 10.56 -15.62
N ASP A 41 1.24 9.89 -16.74
CA ASP A 41 2.14 10.40 -17.76
C ASP A 41 1.42 11.41 -18.65
N THR A 42 1.78 12.68 -18.53
CA THR A 42 1.25 13.77 -19.33
C THR A 42 2.33 14.76 -19.72
N GLU A 43 2.24 15.30 -20.92
CA GLU A 43 3.15 16.34 -21.43
C GLU A 43 3.02 17.65 -20.64
N ASN A 44 1.88 17.88 -20.00
CA ASN A 44 1.64 19.08 -19.20
C ASN A 44 2.56 19.20 -17.99
N ASP A 45 3.15 18.08 -17.52
CA ASP A 45 4.07 18.07 -16.38
C ASP A 45 5.50 18.54 -16.76
N GLY A 46 5.74 18.91 -18.03
CA GLY A 46 7.01 19.53 -18.48
C GLY A 46 8.26 18.75 -18.03
N PRO A 47 9.13 19.35 -17.17
CA PRO A 47 10.32 18.68 -16.65
C PRO A 47 10.02 17.47 -15.74
N SER A 48 8.81 17.38 -15.20
CA SER A 48 8.36 16.32 -14.31
C SER A 48 7.58 15.21 -15.02
N GLN A 49 7.66 15.14 -16.37
CA GLN A 49 7.06 14.04 -17.12
C GLN A 49 7.59 12.69 -16.68
N TRP A 50 6.77 11.65 -16.79
CA TRP A 50 7.08 10.27 -16.42
C TRP A 50 8.44 9.76 -16.90
N LYS A 51 8.79 10.06 -18.15
CA LYS A 51 10.07 9.64 -18.77
C LYS A 51 11.31 10.08 -17.99
N TYR A 52 11.23 11.18 -17.23
CA TYR A 52 12.36 11.70 -16.45
C TYR A 52 12.40 11.19 -15.01
N ARG A 53 11.27 10.79 -14.43
CA ARG A 53 11.16 10.38 -13.01
C ARG A 53 10.97 8.88 -12.79
N LYS A 54 10.62 8.12 -13.83
CA LYS A 54 10.29 6.70 -13.72
C LYS A 54 11.39 5.82 -13.10
N ASP A 55 12.65 6.09 -13.44
CA ASP A 55 13.77 5.27 -12.95
C ASP A 55 14.03 5.57 -11.47
N ALA A 56 13.97 6.83 -11.06
CA ALA A 56 14.09 7.23 -9.66
C ALA A 56 12.93 6.68 -8.82
N LEU A 57 11.69 6.80 -9.30
CA LEU A 57 10.51 6.25 -8.63
C LEU A 57 10.60 4.73 -8.46
N CYS A 58 10.95 3.99 -9.51
CA CYS A 58 11.09 2.53 -9.41
C CYS A 58 12.24 2.12 -8.50
N ASN A 59 13.36 2.86 -8.50
CA ASN A 59 14.46 2.62 -7.58
C ASN A 59 14.05 2.85 -6.12
N GLU A 60 13.22 3.86 -5.85
CA GLU A 60 12.68 4.10 -4.51
C GLU A 60 11.80 2.91 -4.05
N VAL A 61 10.93 2.41 -4.92
CA VAL A 61 10.15 1.19 -4.61
C VAL A 61 11.06 0.00 -4.30
N ILE A 62 12.15 -0.18 -5.06
CA ILE A 62 13.13 -1.25 -4.82
C ILE A 62 13.83 -1.04 -3.46
N LEU A 63 14.24 0.19 -3.15
CA LEU A 63 14.90 0.55 -1.90
C LEU A 63 14.00 0.30 -0.70
N GLN A 64 12.76 0.75 -0.77
CA GLN A 64 11.78 0.54 0.29
C GLN A 64 11.33 -0.92 0.39
N SER A 65 11.38 -1.66 -0.71
CA SER A 65 11.09 -3.09 -0.76
C SER A 65 9.76 -3.48 -0.08
N PRO A 66 8.61 -2.82 -0.42
CA PRO A 66 7.33 -3.15 0.17
C PRO A 66 6.89 -4.57 -0.22
N ASP A 67 6.17 -5.24 0.69
CA ASP A 67 5.56 -6.54 0.40
C ASP A 67 4.37 -6.40 -0.56
N VAL A 68 3.60 -5.33 -0.38
CA VAL A 68 2.50 -4.92 -1.24
C VAL A 68 2.52 -3.41 -1.44
N LEU A 69 2.24 -2.95 -2.67
CA LEU A 69 2.22 -1.55 -3.06
C LEU A 69 0.95 -1.26 -3.85
N GLY A 70 0.13 -0.35 -3.36
CA GLY A 70 -0.95 0.28 -4.12
C GLY A 70 -0.43 1.48 -4.90
N VAL A 71 -0.65 1.52 -6.21
CA VAL A 71 -0.34 2.69 -7.04
C VAL A 71 -1.61 3.28 -7.63
N GLN A 72 -1.67 4.61 -7.74
CA GLN A 72 -2.76 5.34 -8.33
C GLN A 72 -2.25 6.16 -9.53
N GLU A 73 -3.14 6.55 -10.43
CA GLU A 73 -2.91 7.29 -11.68
C GLU A 73 -2.05 6.58 -12.75
N ALA A 74 -1.64 5.35 -12.52
CA ALA A 74 -0.77 4.65 -13.47
C ALA A 74 -1.45 4.45 -14.82
N LEU A 75 -0.92 5.01 -15.91
CA LEU A 75 -1.33 4.68 -17.26
C LEU A 75 -0.70 3.36 -17.73
N HIS A 76 -1.23 2.80 -18.82
CA HIS A 76 -0.78 1.50 -19.31
C HIS A 76 0.72 1.44 -19.65
N ASN A 77 1.28 2.52 -20.22
CA ASN A 77 2.70 2.63 -20.49
C ASN A 77 3.53 2.66 -19.19
N GLN A 78 3.07 3.39 -18.15
CA GLN A 78 3.70 3.41 -16.82
C GLN A 78 3.66 2.04 -16.17
N MET A 79 2.54 1.33 -16.25
CA MET A 79 2.44 -0.06 -15.79
C MET A 79 3.43 -0.99 -16.49
N LYS A 80 3.70 -0.79 -17.80
CA LYS A 80 4.71 -1.55 -18.55
C LYS A 80 6.12 -1.26 -18.06
N ASP A 81 6.45 0.02 -17.86
CA ASP A 81 7.76 0.45 -17.36
C ASP A 81 8.03 -0.11 -15.95
N MET A 82 7.06 0.04 -15.03
CA MET A 82 7.17 -0.50 -13.67
C MET A 82 7.33 -2.03 -13.66
N ARG A 83 6.55 -2.78 -14.44
CA ARG A 83 6.71 -4.25 -14.55
C ARG A 83 8.11 -4.64 -15.07
N LYS A 84 8.68 -3.86 -15.99
CA LYS A 84 10.02 -4.09 -16.53
C LYS A 84 11.11 -3.86 -15.47
N GLN A 85 10.95 -2.85 -14.63
CA GLN A 85 11.95 -2.46 -13.62
C GLN A 85 11.79 -3.25 -12.31
N LEU A 86 10.57 -3.45 -11.86
CA LEU A 86 10.26 -4.15 -10.60
C LEU A 86 10.20 -5.68 -10.79
N LYS A 87 11.30 -6.28 -11.26
CA LYS A 87 11.35 -7.71 -11.64
C LYS A 87 10.98 -8.70 -10.51
N GLY A 88 11.11 -8.30 -9.25
CA GLY A 88 10.72 -9.08 -8.07
C GLY A 88 9.21 -9.07 -7.80
N TYR A 89 8.48 -8.19 -8.47
CA TYR A 89 7.05 -7.95 -8.25
C TYR A 89 6.19 -8.52 -9.37
N ARG A 90 4.91 -8.74 -9.05
CA ARG A 90 3.82 -8.91 -10.02
C ARG A 90 2.79 -7.84 -9.76
N SER A 91 1.96 -7.53 -10.75
CA SER A 91 0.91 -6.52 -10.62
C SER A 91 -0.46 -7.09 -10.96
N LEU A 92 -1.49 -6.53 -10.32
CA LEU A 92 -2.91 -6.82 -10.49
C LEU A 92 -3.66 -5.53 -10.78
N GLY A 93 -4.81 -5.63 -11.43
CA GLY A 93 -5.67 -4.51 -11.76
C GLY A 93 -5.80 -4.30 -13.27
N VAL A 94 -6.85 -3.58 -13.63
CA VAL A 94 -7.20 -3.17 -14.99
C VAL A 94 -7.41 -1.66 -15.04
N ALA A 95 -7.35 -1.07 -16.23
CA ALA A 95 -7.60 0.35 -16.41
C ALA A 95 -9.08 0.70 -16.25
N ARG A 96 -9.36 1.92 -15.77
CA ARG A 96 -10.68 2.34 -15.29
C ARG A 96 -11.72 2.56 -16.38
N ASP A 97 -11.30 2.86 -17.65
CA ASP A 97 -12.24 3.30 -18.68
C ASP A 97 -12.81 2.14 -19.49
N ASP A 98 -12.08 1.04 -19.64
CA ASP A 98 -12.51 -0.10 -20.45
C ASP A 98 -12.39 -1.46 -19.75
N GLY A 99 -11.90 -1.46 -18.52
CA GLY A 99 -11.58 -2.69 -17.78
C GLY A 99 -10.41 -3.48 -18.40
N LYS A 100 -9.59 -2.83 -19.22
CA LYS A 100 -8.44 -3.43 -19.91
C LYS A 100 -7.20 -2.54 -19.83
N LYS A 101 -7.10 -1.53 -20.72
CA LYS A 101 -5.89 -0.72 -20.89
C LYS A 101 -6.16 0.79 -21.01
N ALA A 102 -7.38 1.23 -21.18
CA ALA A 102 -7.75 2.62 -21.35
C ALA A 102 -7.97 3.30 -19.99
N GLY A 103 -7.36 4.45 -19.80
CA GLY A 103 -7.41 5.23 -18.57
C GLY A 103 -6.41 4.78 -17.52
N GLU A 104 -6.55 5.34 -16.34
CA GLU A 104 -5.65 5.09 -15.20
C GLU A 104 -5.99 3.78 -14.49
N TYR A 105 -4.95 3.19 -13.90
CA TYR A 105 -5.06 2.04 -13.01
C TYR A 105 -5.01 2.50 -11.55
N SER A 106 -5.75 1.82 -10.69
CA SER A 106 -5.47 1.72 -9.25
C SER A 106 -4.92 0.32 -9.01
N ALA A 107 -3.64 0.12 -9.36
CA ALA A 107 -3.05 -1.21 -9.41
C ALA A 107 -2.40 -1.63 -8.09
N ILE A 108 -2.30 -2.94 -7.86
CA ILE A 108 -1.55 -3.52 -6.75
C ILE A 108 -0.31 -4.24 -7.29
N PHE A 109 0.89 -3.83 -6.84
CA PHE A 109 2.11 -4.59 -7.01
C PHE A 109 2.40 -5.38 -5.74
N TYR A 110 2.95 -6.60 -5.88
CA TYR A 110 3.29 -7.42 -4.72
C TYR A 110 4.61 -8.19 -4.94
N ASN A 111 5.41 -8.27 -3.88
CA ASN A 111 6.65 -9.02 -3.87
C ASN A 111 6.36 -10.52 -3.95
N ARG A 112 6.63 -11.13 -5.10
CA ARG A 112 6.32 -12.55 -5.36
C ARG A 112 7.14 -13.53 -4.50
N LYS A 113 8.21 -13.09 -3.84
CA LYS A 113 8.97 -13.93 -2.91
C LYS A 113 8.23 -14.06 -1.58
N ARG A 114 7.60 -12.96 -1.12
CA ARG A 114 6.90 -12.86 0.15
C ARG A 114 5.42 -13.22 0.06
N MET A 115 4.76 -12.81 -1.02
CA MET A 115 3.31 -12.88 -1.19
C MET A 115 2.90 -13.85 -2.29
N LYS A 116 1.76 -14.53 -2.08
CA LYS A 116 1.04 -15.29 -3.10
C LYS A 116 -0.36 -14.72 -3.23
N ALA A 117 -0.71 -14.19 -4.40
CA ALA A 117 -2.09 -13.81 -4.71
C ALA A 117 -2.92 -15.10 -4.89
N ILE A 118 -4.05 -15.18 -4.21
CA ILE A 118 -4.98 -16.32 -4.21
C ILE A 118 -6.12 -16.05 -5.18
N ARG A 119 -6.78 -14.89 -5.03
CA ARG A 119 -7.82 -14.38 -5.91
C ARG A 119 -7.74 -12.86 -5.97
N SER A 120 -8.24 -12.28 -7.04
CA SER A 120 -8.24 -10.83 -7.23
C SER A 120 -9.36 -10.40 -8.15
N GLY A 121 -9.68 -9.13 -8.14
CA GLY A 121 -10.67 -8.53 -9.01
C GLY A 121 -10.58 -7.01 -9.03
N THR A 122 -11.43 -6.41 -9.84
CA THR A 122 -11.62 -4.98 -9.91
C THR A 122 -13.11 -4.69 -9.98
N PHE A 123 -13.57 -3.67 -9.27
CA PHE A 123 -14.92 -3.13 -9.39
C PHE A 123 -14.87 -1.61 -9.53
N TRP A 124 -15.92 -1.04 -10.10
CA TRP A 124 -16.04 0.40 -10.33
C TRP A 124 -16.76 1.08 -9.17
N LEU A 125 -16.31 2.29 -8.84
CA LEU A 125 -16.97 3.15 -7.85
C LEU A 125 -18.13 3.86 -8.53
N SER A 126 -19.25 3.14 -8.63
CA SER A 126 -20.48 3.59 -9.27
C SER A 126 -21.68 2.79 -8.75
N GLU A 127 -22.88 3.17 -9.13
CA GLU A 127 -24.13 2.45 -8.87
C GLU A 127 -24.18 1.08 -9.59
N THR A 128 -23.29 0.87 -10.56
CA THR A 128 -23.15 -0.39 -11.31
C THR A 128 -21.71 -0.91 -11.24
N PRO A 129 -21.24 -1.34 -10.04
CA PRO A 129 -19.82 -1.60 -9.76
C PRO A 129 -19.21 -2.73 -10.60
N ASP A 130 -20.01 -3.61 -11.14
CA ASP A 130 -19.54 -4.75 -11.93
C ASP A 130 -19.51 -4.47 -13.45
N ILE A 131 -19.89 -3.23 -13.87
CA ILE A 131 -19.86 -2.80 -15.27
C ILE A 131 -18.56 -2.01 -15.56
N PRO A 132 -17.65 -2.54 -16.39
CA PRO A 132 -16.43 -1.84 -16.78
C PRO A 132 -16.70 -0.48 -17.44
N GLY A 133 -15.97 0.55 -16.98
CA GLY A 133 -16.11 1.90 -17.49
C GLY A 133 -17.29 2.67 -16.91
N SER A 134 -18.04 2.11 -15.96
CA SER A 134 -19.11 2.85 -15.29
C SER A 134 -18.56 4.01 -14.46
N ARG A 135 -19.28 5.14 -14.51
CA ARG A 135 -18.97 6.34 -13.73
C ARG A 135 -20.14 6.61 -12.78
N GLY A 136 -19.85 6.72 -11.51
CA GLY A 136 -20.86 6.83 -10.47
C GLY A 136 -21.14 8.25 -10.02
N TRP A 137 -22.38 8.49 -9.63
CA TRP A 137 -22.86 9.71 -8.98
C TRP A 137 -22.44 11.00 -9.70
N ASP A 138 -21.80 11.93 -8.99
CA ASP A 138 -21.28 13.20 -9.51
C ASP A 138 -19.79 13.15 -9.88
N ALA A 139 -19.19 11.96 -10.03
CA ALA A 139 -17.79 11.80 -10.35
C ALA A 139 -17.39 12.45 -11.68
N ALA A 140 -16.26 13.15 -11.71
CA ALA A 140 -15.68 13.71 -12.93
C ALA A 140 -15.05 12.63 -13.81
N CYS A 141 -14.55 11.55 -13.20
CA CYS A 141 -13.88 10.45 -13.88
C CYS A 141 -14.40 9.09 -13.40
N ASN A 142 -14.21 8.06 -14.24
CA ASN A 142 -14.39 6.69 -13.79
C ASN A 142 -13.39 6.37 -12.69
N ARG A 143 -13.82 5.67 -11.63
CA ARG A 143 -12.96 5.28 -10.52
C ARG A 143 -13.11 3.79 -10.25
N VAL A 144 -12.00 3.16 -9.87
CA VAL A 144 -11.95 1.71 -9.65
C VAL A 144 -11.29 1.37 -8.33
N VAL A 145 -11.64 0.21 -7.82
CA VAL A 145 -10.95 -0.48 -6.74
C VAL A 145 -10.38 -1.78 -7.28
N THR A 146 -9.08 -1.95 -7.21
CA THR A 146 -8.46 -3.26 -7.38
C THR A 146 -8.31 -3.91 -6.02
N TRP A 147 -8.67 -5.18 -5.91
CA TRP A 147 -8.50 -5.95 -4.70
C TRP A 147 -7.81 -7.28 -4.95
N ALA A 148 -7.14 -7.80 -3.93
CA ALA A 148 -6.57 -9.12 -3.96
C ALA A 148 -6.52 -9.74 -2.57
N GLU A 149 -6.83 -11.03 -2.49
CA GLU A 149 -6.50 -11.85 -1.35
C GLU A 149 -5.06 -12.35 -1.49
N PHE A 150 -4.26 -12.06 -0.48
CA PHE A 150 -2.88 -12.52 -0.38
C PHE A 150 -2.72 -13.55 0.73
N ARG A 151 -1.83 -14.51 0.48
CA ARG A 151 -1.22 -15.34 1.51
C ARG A 151 0.22 -14.88 1.71
N GLU A 152 0.59 -14.49 2.92
CA GLU A 152 1.99 -14.30 3.30
C GLU A 152 2.64 -15.71 3.39
N LYS A 153 3.77 -15.91 2.69
CA LYS A 153 4.28 -17.25 2.45
C LYS A 153 4.96 -17.89 3.65
N SER A 154 5.59 -17.09 4.52
CA SER A 154 6.32 -17.60 5.69
C SER A 154 5.40 -17.98 6.83
N SER A 155 4.43 -17.12 7.16
CA SER A 155 3.46 -17.35 8.22
C SER A 155 2.24 -18.16 7.78
N GLY A 156 1.96 -18.18 6.47
CA GLY A 156 0.74 -18.77 5.93
C GLY A 156 -0.53 -17.94 6.16
N LYS A 157 -0.43 -16.78 6.83
CA LYS A 157 -1.58 -15.90 7.14
C LYS A 157 -2.13 -15.24 5.87
N HIS A 158 -3.45 -15.05 5.85
CA HIS A 158 -4.17 -14.45 4.74
C HIS A 158 -4.70 -13.06 5.11
N PHE A 159 -4.82 -12.19 4.13
CA PHE A 159 -5.47 -10.88 4.21
C PHE A 159 -5.98 -10.44 2.84
N VAL A 160 -6.90 -9.47 2.82
CA VAL A 160 -7.37 -8.86 1.57
C VAL A 160 -6.89 -7.42 1.53
N MET A 161 -6.29 -7.03 0.40
CA MET A 161 -5.89 -5.66 0.14
C MET A 161 -6.81 -5.06 -0.93
N PHE A 162 -7.25 -3.83 -0.70
CA PHE A 162 -7.95 -2.97 -1.64
C PHE A 162 -7.07 -1.77 -1.95
N ASN A 163 -7.07 -1.31 -3.22
CA ASN A 163 -6.38 -0.10 -3.64
C ASN A 163 -7.28 0.72 -4.55
N THR A 164 -7.37 2.03 -4.28
CA THR A 164 -8.31 2.91 -4.96
C THR A 164 -7.75 4.31 -5.19
N HIS A 165 -8.43 5.10 -6.01
CA HIS A 165 -8.25 6.54 -6.17
C HIS A 165 -9.64 7.17 -6.27
N PHE A 166 -10.03 7.95 -5.26
CA PHE A 166 -11.34 8.60 -5.20
C PHE A 166 -11.43 9.76 -6.19
N ASP A 167 -12.66 10.18 -6.50
CA ASP A 167 -12.86 11.29 -7.40
C ASP A 167 -12.42 12.61 -6.77
N HIS A 168 -11.76 13.45 -7.59
CA HIS A 168 -11.20 14.72 -7.13
C HIS A 168 -12.21 15.86 -7.11
N MET A 169 -13.37 15.71 -7.77
CA MET A 169 -14.41 16.75 -7.89
C MET A 169 -15.71 16.36 -7.17
N GLY A 170 -16.23 15.16 -7.42
CA GLY A 170 -17.54 14.72 -6.96
C GLY A 170 -17.57 14.45 -5.46
N ASP A 171 -18.27 15.26 -4.68
CA ASP A 171 -18.39 15.08 -3.23
C ASP A 171 -19.25 13.86 -2.89
N THR A 172 -20.41 13.71 -3.57
CA THR A 172 -21.27 12.55 -3.42
C THR A 172 -20.53 11.27 -3.84
N ALA A 173 -19.79 11.31 -4.95
CA ALA A 173 -19.00 10.18 -5.40
C ALA A 173 -17.97 9.70 -4.36
N ARG A 174 -17.28 10.60 -3.66
CA ARG A 174 -16.35 10.23 -2.58
C ARG A 174 -17.07 9.57 -1.40
N VAL A 175 -18.21 10.12 -0.98
CA VAL A 175 -19.00 9.59 0.13
C VAL A 175 -19.54 8.20 -0.20
N GLU A 176 -20.19 8.05 -1.34
CA GLU A 176 -20.79 6.79 -1.79
C GLU A 176 -19.74 5.72 -2.10
N SER A 177 -18.56 6.14 -2.62
CA SER A 177 -17.39 5.26 -2.79
C SER A 177 -16.94 4.65 -1.48
N ALA A 178 -16.90 5.42 -0.40
CA ALA A 178 -16.55 4.90 0.92
C ALA A 178 -17.56 3.87 1.42
N ILE A 179 -18.86 4.13 1.25
CA ILE A 179 -19.94 3.19 1.61
C ILE A 179 -19.82 1.89 0.79
N LEU A 180 -19.64 2.02 -0.52
CA LEU A 180 -19.49 0.86 -1.41
C LEU A 180 -18.27 0.01 -1.07
N ILE A 181 -17.14 0.64 -0.75
CA ILE A 181 -15.91 -0.09 -0.36
C ILE A 181 -16.15 -0.89 0.91
N ILE A 182 -16.77 -0.34 1.95
CA ILE A 182 -17.06 -1.08 3.18
C ILE A 182 -17.95 -2.29 2.89
N SER A 183 -19.03 -2.12 2.12
CA SER A 183 -19.94 -3.20 1.72
C SER A 183 -19.23 -4.30 0.92
N LYS A 184 -18.43 -3.92 -0.09
CA LYS A 184 -17.65 -4.87 -0.90
C LYS A 184 -16.54 -5.52 -0.08
N ALA A 185 -15.92 -4.81 0.87
CA ALA A 185 -14.92 -5.39 1.75
C ALA A 185 -15.50 -6.50 2.63
N GLY A 186 -16.67 -6.30 3.25
CA GLY A 186 -17.37 -7.33 4.01
C GLY A 186 -17.66 -8.57 3.17
N SER A 187 -18.24 -8.39 1.97
CA SER A 187 -18.58 -9.50 1.09
C SER A 187 -17.37 -10.24 0.50
N ILE A 188 -16.27 -9.53 0.21
CA ILE A 188 -15.05 -10.10 -0.41
C ILE A 188 -14.14 -10.73 0.64
N ALA A 189 -13.87 -10.02 1.74
CA ALA A 189 -12.92 -10.49 2.76
C ALA A 189 -13.55 -11.46 3.75
N GLY A 190 -14.86 -11.36 4.01
CA GLY A 190 -15.51 -12.12 5.06
C GLY A 190 -14.84 -11.83 6.40
N LYS A 191 -14.17 -12.83 6.98
CA LYS A 191 -13.45 -12.70 8.26
C LYS A 191 -11.95 -12.45 8.12
N LEU A 192 -11.43 -12.31 6.89
CA LEU A 192 -10.01 -12.05 6.68
C LEU A 192 -9.65 -10.61 7.05
N PRO A 193 -8.46 -10.37 7.60
CA PRO A 193 -7.94 -9.04 7.81
C PRO A 193 -7.95 -8.21 6.51
N VAL A 194 -8.25 -6.92 6.62
CA VAL A 194 -8.35 -6.02 5.46
C VAL A 194 -7.33 -4.88 5.56
N ILE A 195 -6.73 -4.57 4.43
CA ILE A 195 -5.90 -3.38 4.21
C ILE A 195 -6.53 -2.59 3.06
N LEU A 196 -6.72 -1.29 3.24
CA LEU A 196 -7.13 -0.37 2.18
C LEU A 196 -6.03 0.69 1.98
N THR A 197 -5.59 0.86 0.75
CA THR A 197 -4.67 1.93 0.33
C THR A 197 -5.31 2.82 -0.71
N GLY A 198 -4.90 4.07 -0.77
CA GLY A 198 -5.36 4.93 -1.85
C GLY A 198 -5.13 6.41 -1.62
N ASP A 199 -5.22 7.13 -2.73
CA ASP A 199 -5.48 8.56 -2.77
C ASP A 199 -6.99 8.77 -2.66
N LEU A 200 -7.44 9.31 -1.53
CA LEU A 200 -8.86 9.52 -1.30
C LEU A 200 -9.35 10.90 -1.74
N ASN A 201 -8.43 11.79 -2.18
CA ASN A 201 -8.76 13.18 -2.51
C ASN A 201 -9.53 13.93 -1.42
N VAL A 202 -9.39 13.50 -0.16
CA VAL A 202 -10.01 14.11 1.02
C VAL A 202 -9.07 14.06 2.22
N THR A 203 -9.23 15.01 3.12
CA THR A 203 -8.59 14.98 4.44
C THR A 203 -9.42 14.16 5.45
N ASP A 204 -8.85 13.90 6.62
CA ASP A 204 -9.50 13.23 7.76
C ASP A 204 -10.79 13.90 8.26
N LYS A 205 -11.01 15.17 7.91
CA LYS A 205 -12.22 15.92 8.25
C LYS A 205 -13.42 15.62 7.36
N HIS A 206 -13.18 14.96 6.23
CA HIS A 206 -14.22 14.68 5.25
C HIS A 206 -15.12 13.50 5.67
N ARG A 207 -16.40 13.54 5.21
CA ARG A 207 -17.39 12.50 5.54
C ARG A 207 -16.97 11.12 5.05
N ALA A 208 -16.35 11.02 3.87
CA ALA A 208 -15.88 9.73 3.33
C ALA A 208 -14.84 9.06 4.24
N TYR A 209 -13.88 9.83 4.80
CA TYR A 209 -12.91 9.30 5.77
C TYR A 209 -13.61 8.78 7.02
N ARG A 210 -14.59 9.53 7.56
CA ARG A 210 -15.35 9.10 8.74
C ARG A 210 -16.18 7.84 8.50
N ILE A 211 -16.70 7.66 7.27
CA ILE A 211 -17.43 6.45 6.88
C ILE A 211 -16.47 5.24 6.88
N LEU A 212 -15.28 5.37 6.26
CA LEU A 212 -14.29 4.28 6.23
C LEU A 212 -13.85 3.86 7.63
N THR A 213 -13.76 4.81 8.57
CA THR A 213 -13.27 4.58 9.94
C THR A 213 -14.39 4.43 10.98
N TYR A 214 -15.65 4.34 10.55
CA TYR A 214 -16.78 4.25 11.48
C TYR A 214 -16.74 2.93 12.26
N PRO A 215 -16.78 2.98 13.62
CA PRO A 215 -16.51 1.80 14.46
C PRO A 215 -17.61 0.72 14.41
N GLU A 216 -18.80 1.05 13.88
CA GLU A 216 -19.91 0.10 13.75
C GLU A 216 -20.00 -0.53 12.35
N ASN A 217 -19.02 -0.28 11.48
CA ASN A 217 -18.93 -0.94 10.18
C ASN A 217 -18.75 -2.47 10.35
N GLU A 218 -19.26 -3.24 9.39
CA GLU A 218 -18.98 -4.69 9.32
C GLU A 218 -17.46 -4.95 9.20
N VAL A 219 -16.75 -4.13 8.43
CA VAL A 219 -15.28 -4.10 8.34
C VAL A 219 -14.79 -2.80 8.97
N VAL A 220 -14.31 -2.88 10.19
CA VAL A 220 -13.81 -1.71 10.94
C VAL A 220 -12.39 -1.40 10.52
N LEU A 221 -12.24 -0.41 9.64
CA LEU A 221 -10.94 0.11 9.21
C LEU A 221 -10.47 1.20 10.18
N SER A 222 -9.18 1.31 10.37
CA SER A 222 -8.57 2.42 11.09
C SER A 222 -7.30 2.90 10.37
N ASP A 223 -7.08 4.21 10.40
CA ASP A 223 -5.91 4.84 9.80
C ASP A 223 -4.64 4.37 10.53
N THR A 224 -3.70 3.81 9.75
CA THR A 224 -2.44 3.31 10.30
C THR A 224 -1.56 4.44 10.83
N ARG A 225 -1.68 5.67 10.31
CA ARG A 225 -0.95 6.83 10.84
C ARG A 225 -1.43 7.17 12.25
N VAL A 226 -2.74 7.22 12.48
CA VAL A 226 -3.30 7.47 13.82
C VAL A 226 -2.88 6.37 14.81
N ARG A 227 -2.83 5.10 14.36
CA ARG A 227 -2.47 3.95 15.21
C ARG A 227 -0.98 3.80 15.49
N ALA A 228 -0.12 4.35 14.63
CA ALA A 228 1.33 4.26 14.81
C ALA A 228 1.86 5.06 16.01
N GLY A 229 1.09 6.04 16.51
CA GLY A 229 1.44 6.79 17.71
C GLY A 229 2.81 7.46 17.60
N ALA A 230 3.75 7.11 18.47
CA ALA A 230 5.11 7.67 18.50
C ALA A 230 5.99 7.22 17.31
N GLU A 231 5.60 6.17 16.58
CA GLU A 231 6.33 5.64 15.42
C GLU A 231 5.88 6.28 14.09
N ILE A 232 5.26 7.47 14.16
CA ILE A 232 4.96 8.31 13.00
C ILE A 232 6.24 9.03 12.57
N LYS A 233 6.51 8.99 11.25
CA LYS A 233 7.62 9.73 10.63
C LYS A 233 7.15 10.46 9.38
N GLY A 234 7.88 11.53 9.03
CA GLY A 234 7.58 12.36 7.87
C GLY A 234 6.50 13.42 8.12
N PRO A 235 6.15 14.20 7.09
CA PRO A 235 5.25 15.33 7.19
C PRO A 235 3.78 14.93 7.39
N ASP A 236 2.94 15.92 7.70
CA ASP A 236 1.47 15.76 7.84
C ASP A 236 0.73 16.13 6.54
N PHE A 237 1.34 15.87 5.40
CA PHE A 237 0.77 16.06 4.08
C PHE A 237 1.34 15.03 3.10
N THR A 238 0.60 14.77 2.01
CA THR A 238 1.04 13.85 0.96
C THR A 238 1.00 14.47 -0.43
N PHE A 239 0.10 15.43 -0.71
CA PHE A 239 0.08 16.17 -1.96
C PHE A 239 1.07 17.35 -1.93
N VAL A 240 2.03 17.33 -2.84
CA VAL A 240 3.14 18.32 -2.88
C VAL A 240 3.23 19.06 -4.22
N GLY A 241 2.49 18.62 -5.25
CA GLY A 241 2.63 19.18 -6.59
C GLY A 241 4.04 18.98 -7.17
N PHE A 242 4.32 19.67 -8.28
CA PHE A 242 5.68 19.73 -8.87
C PHE A 242 6.30 21.13 -8.74
N ASP A 243 5.59 22.08 -8.18
CA ASP A 243 6.08 23.44 -7.96
C ASP A 243 6.82 23.50 -6.62
N PRO A 244 8.13 23.81 -6.59
CA PRO A 244 8.90 23.95 -5.35
C PRO A 244 8.39 25.03 -4.40
N GLU A 245 7.68 26.05 -4.93
CA GLU A 245 7.09 27.13 -4.14
C GLU A 245 5.71 26.75 -3.57
N PHE A 246 5.14 25.61 -3.98
CA PHE A 246 3.87 25.14 -3.43
C PHE A 246 4.03 24.74 -1.96
N VAL A 247 3.16 25.27 -1.11
CA VAL A 247 3.12 24.95 0.34
C VAL A 247 2.11 23.83 0.59
N PRO A 248 2.56 22.61 0.81
CA PRO A 248 1.67 21.47 1.01
C PRO A 248 0.96 21.56 2.35
N THR A 249 -0.34 21.26 2.36
CA THR A 249 -1.19 21.28 3.58
C THR A 249 -2.15 20.08 3.64
N GLN A 250 -2.18 19.22 2.61
CA GLN A 250 -3.18 18.18 2.48
C GLN A 250 -2.57 16.78 2.61
N LEU A 251 -3.04 16.04 3.60
CA LEU A 251 -2.85 14.59 3.70
C LEU A 251 -4.10 13.95 3.10
N ILE A 252 -3.95 13.33 1.93
CA ILE A 252 -5.04 12.73 1.14
C ILE A 252 -4.76 11.29 0.72
N ASP A 253 -3.54 10.81 0.93
CA ASP A 253 -3.13 9.43 0.69
C ASP A 253 -3.06 8.66 2.01
N TYR A 254 -3.67 7.49 2.05
CA TYR A 254 -3.85 6.74 3.28
C TYR A 254 -3.53 5.25 3.13
N ILE A 255 -3.20 4.65 4.27
CA ILE A 255 -3.23 3.21 4.51
C ILE A 255 -4.14 2.97 5.71
N PHE A 256 -5.23 2.24 5.51
CA PHE A 256 -6.08 1.75 6.58
C PHE A 256 -5.90 0.26 6.77
N ALA A 257 -6.10 -0.21 7.99
CA ALA A 257 -6.04 -1.62 8.32
C ALA A 257 -7.09 -1.98 9.38
N THR A 258 -7.61 -3.21 9.34
CA THR A 258 -8.44 -3.75 10.41
C THR A 258 -7.64 -3.95 11.70
N TRP A 259 -8.33 -4.16 12.81
CA TRP A 259 -7.73 -4.33 14.12
C TRP A 259 -7.00 -5.68 14.31
N ASP A 260 -7.03 -6.56 13.30
CA ASP A 260 -6.26 -7.81 13.23
C ASP A 260 -4.75 -7.57 13.09
N PHE A 261 -4.37 -6.33 12.78
CA PHE A 261 -2.98 -5.90 12.69
C PHE A 261 -2.60 -5.00 13.86
N ASN A 262 -1.41 -5.18 14.40
CA ASN A 262 -0.68 -4.15 15.12
C ASN A 262 0.00 -3.24 14.11
N VAL A 263 -0.10 -1.93 14.26
CA VAL A 263 0.65 -0.97 13.45
C VAL A 263 1.98 -0.70 14.15
N ILE A 264 3.07 -1.11 13.51
CA ILE A 264 4.42 -0.96 14.05
C ILE A 264 4.99 0.42 13.74
N SER A 265 4.72 0.93 12.53
CA SER A 265 5.14 2.27 12.13
C SER A 265 4.32 2.79 10.95
N ASN A 266 4.27 4.11 10.81
CA ASN A 266 3.78 4.80 9.61
C ASN A 266 4.77 5.89 9.21
N HIS A 267 5.16 5.91 7.96
CA HIS A 267 6.14 6.85 7.43
C HIS A 267 5.67 7.44 6.09
N ILE A 268 5.61 8.76 6.00
CA ILE A 268 5.49 9.49 4.73
C ILE A 268 6.89 9.91 4.32
N LEU A 269 7.35 9.42 3.16
CA LEU A 269 8.71 9.70 2.66
C LEU A 269 8.72 11.04 1.96
N ASP A 270 9.40 12.03 2.54
CA ASP A 270 9.58 13.34 1.93
C ASP A 270 10.83 13.36 1.05
N PHE A 271 10.62 13.39 -0.26
CA PHE A 271 11.68 13.45 -1.26
C PHE A 271 11.77 14.81 -1.99
N ARG A 272 11.16 15.88 -1.46
CA ARG A 272 11.16 17.21 -2.10
C ARG A 272 12.54 17.83 -2.26
N GLN A 273 13.56 17.29 -1.63
CA GLN A 273 14.95 17.66 -1.87
C GLN A 273 15.53 17.05 -3.17
N ASN A 274 14.86 16.07 -3.76
CA ASN A 274 15.27 15.41 -4.99
C ASN A 274 14.56 16.07 -6.19
N ILE A 275 15.29 16.68 -7.09
CA ILE A 275 14.75 17.32 -8.30
C ILE A 275 15.21 16.52 -9.54
N PRO A 276 14.31 16.09 -10.45
CA PRO A 276 12.85 16.24 -10.36
C PRO A 276 12.22 15.37 -9.27
N TYR A 277 11.08 15.81 -8.74
CA TYR A 277 10.29 15.00 -7.79
C TYR A 277 9.88 13.67 -8.43
N PHE A 278 9.82 12.62 -7.63
CA PHE A 278 9.43 11.29 -8.13
C PHE A 278 7.94 11.24 -8.49
N SER A 279 7.11 11.98 -7.79
CA SER A 279 5.69 12.22 -8.04
C SER A 279 5.28 13.57 -7.43
N ASP A 280 4.10 14.06 -7.75
CA ASP A 280 3.44 15.18 -7.06
C ASP A 280 2.77 14.76 -5.76
N HIS A 281 2.84 13.47 -5.41
CA HIS A 281 2.46 12.91 -4.13
C HIS A 281 3.62 12.19 -3.45
N LEU A 282 3.67 12.29 -2.11
CA LEU A 282 4.59 11.54 -1.26
C LEU A 282 4.03 10.16 -0.96
N PRO A 283 4.85 9.09 -0.99
CA PRO A 283 4.38 7.76 -0.64
C PRO A 283 4.19 7.59 0.86
N VAL A 284 3.14 6.86 1.22
CA VAL A 284 2.87 6.42 2.59
C VAL A 284 3.31 4.97 2.75
N ILE A 285 4.04 4.67 3.81
CA ILE A 285 4.50 3.32 4.15
C ILE A 285 4.04 2.97 5.56
N SER A 286 3.46 1.79 5.74
CA SER A 286 3.16 1.23 7.06
C SER A 286 3.75 -0.16 7.20
N VAL A 287 4.30 -0.44 8.38
CA VAL A 287 4.68 -1.78 8.79
C VAL A 287 3.59 -2.30 9.71
N LEU A 288 2.96 -3.38 9.28
CA LEU A 288 1.85 -4.04 9.97
C LEU A 288 2.31 -5.41 10.45
N GLU A 289 1.90 -5.82 11.64
CA GLU A 289 2.16 -7.13 12.19
C GLU A 289 0.83 -7.83 12.48
N PHE A 290 0.66 -9.05 11.99
CA PHE A 290 -0.52 -9.85 12.33
C PHE A 290 -0.56 -10.16 13.82
N LYS A 291 -1.73 -9.98 14.42
CA LYS A 291 -2.00 -10.46 15.79
C LYS A 291 -2.05 -11.97 15.89
#